data_11849b5dd1fe6cdfb8f807e4ebded72e
#
_entry.id   11849b5dd1fe6cdfb8f807e4ebded72e
#
_cell.length_a   1.000
_cell.length_b   1.000
_cell.length_c   1.000
_cell.angle_alpha   90.00
_cell.angle_beta   90.00
_cell.angle_gamma   90.00
#
_symmetry.space_group_name_H-M   'P 1'
#
loop_
_entity.id
_entity.type
_entity.pdbx_description
1 polymer ?
#
loop_
_entity_poly.entity_id
_entity_poly.type
_entity_poly.pdbx_seq_one_letter_code
_entity_poly.pdbx_strand_id
1 'polypeptide(L)'
;LQKTLETKIAGESLFNDGVGYVVYLVLVGLAFPSDGHHAEGLGGAMGLFLQEALGGAVLGVVLGWLVFQVMKRIDDYALEVLITLGLAFGGYELAVALHVSAPIMAVCAGLLIGDVGTKYGMSKQTRRYVDAFWRLIDEILNAVLFLLIGIEVFSIVLEWDFLIAGALSVGLALLARLAA
;
A
#
# COMPACT_ATOMS: atom_id res chain seq x y z
N LEU A 1 -20.95 -1.91 -12.83
CA LEU A 1 -20.74 -2.82 -11.70
C LEU A 1 -21.61 -2.34 -10.51
N GLN A 2 -22.20 -3.27 -9.77
CA GLN A 2 -22.90 -2.93 -8.52
C GLN A 2 -21.87 -2.35 -7.55
N LYS A 3 -22.17 -1.20 -6.92
CA LYS A 3 -21.26 -0.52 -5.98
C LYS A 3 -20.70 -1.45 -4.90
N THR A 4 -21.47 -2.44 -4.46
CA THR A 4 -21.04 -3.44 -3.47
C THR A 4 -19.93 -4.36 -3.99
N LEU A 5 -19.96 -4.70 -5.28
CA LEU A 5 -18.95 -5.55 -5.91
C LEU A 5 -17.65 -4.75 -6.14
N GLU A 6 -17.77 -3.51 -6.57
CA GLU A 6 -16.65 -2.58 -6.73
C GLU A 6 -15.92 -2.37 -5.41
N THR A 7 -16.64 -2.11 -4.32
CA THR A 7 -16.05 -1.95 -2.98
C THR A 7 -15.35 -3.23 -2.48
N LYS A 8 -15.92 -4.41 -2.77
CA LYS A 8 -15.31 -5.69 -2.37
C LYS A 8 -14.01 -5.93 -3.15
N ILE A 9 -14.03 -5.73 -4.48
CA ILE A 9 -12.85 -5.93 -5.32
C ILE A 9 -11.74 -4.94 -4.93
N ALA A 10 -12.07 -3.66 -4.74
CA ALA A 10 -11.12 -2.66 -4.32
C ALA A 10 -10.55 -2.96 -2.91
N GLY A 11 -11.38 -3.38 -1.98
CA GLY A 11 -10.94 -3.75 -0.63
C GLY A 11 -10.03 -5.00 -0.62
N GLU A 12 -10.37 -6.01 -1.42
CA GLU A 12 -9.54 -7.20 -1.59
C GLU A 12 -8.17 -6.87 -2.18
N SER A 13 -8.12 -6.08 -3.25
CA SER A 13 -6.86 -5.62 -3.85
C SER A 13 -6.00 -4.86 -2.86
N LEU A 14 -6.59 -3.91 -2.14
CA LEU A 14 -5.90 -3.07 -1.18
C LEU A 14 -5.25 -3.87 -0.05
N PHE A 15 -5.96 -4.89 0.46
CA PHE A 15 -5.43 -5.80 1.49
C PHE A 15 -4.36 -6.73 0.93
N ASN A 16 -4.56 -7.26 -0.27
CA ASN A 16 -3.59 -8.13 -0.91
C ASN A 16 -2.26 -7.40 -1.17
N ASP A 17 -2.29 -6.16 -1.64
CA ASP A 17 -1.10 -5.38 -1.91
C ASP A 17 -0.30 -5.12 -0.60
N GLY A 18 -0.98 -4.69 0.47
CA GLY A 18 -0.34 -4.44 1.76
C GLY A 18 0.24 -5.71 2.40
N VAL A 19 -0.56 -6.78 2.47
CA VAL A 19 -0.12 -8.06 3.07
C VAL A 19 0.90 -8.76 2.18
N GLY A 20 0.71 -8.76 0.86
CA GLY A 20 1.63 -9.35 -0.10
C GLY A 20 3.02 -8.74 -0.03
N TYR A 21 3.11 -7.41 0.13
CA TYR A 21 4.39 -6.72 0.31
C TYR A 21 5.12 -7.19 1.59
N VAL A 22 4.41 -7.29 2.71
CA VAL A 22 5.02 -7.75 3.98
C VAL A 22 5.45 -9.21 3.88
N VAL A 23 4.63 -10.08 3.29
CA VAL A 23 4.99 -11.49 3.03
C VAL A 23 6.23 -11.58 2.13
N TYR A 24 6.29 -10.77 1.09
CA TYR A 24 7.47 -10.69 0.21
C TYR A 24 8.74 -10.30 0.98
N LEU A 25 8.69 -9.26 1.82
CA LEU A 25 9.84 -8.84 2.64
C LEU A 25 10.31 -9.95 3.60
N VAL A 26 9.36 -10.64 4.23
CA VAL A 26 9.68 -11.78 5.11
C VAL A 26 10.35 -12.92 4.33
N LEU A 27 9.83 -13.27 3.14
CA LEU A 27 10.41 -14.31 2.29
C LEU A 27 11.81 -13.92 1.79
N VAL A 28 12.02 -12.67 1.39
CA VAL A 28 13.34 -12.16 1.01
C VAL A 28 14.31 -12.22 2.18
N GLY A 29 13.90 -11.81 3.37
CA GLY A 29 14.73 -11.89 4.57
C GLY A 29 15.10 -13.32 4.97
N LEU A 30 14.22 -14.30 4.71
CA LEU A 30 14.50 -15.72 4.91
C LEU A 30 15.43 -16.31 3.84
N ALA A 31 15.27 -15.88 2.57
CA ALA A 31 16.05 -16.39 1.45
C ALA A 31 17.47 -15.77 1.41
N PHE A 32 17.62 -14.53 1.84
CA PHE A 32 18.86 -13.79 1.82
C PHE A 32 19.16 -13.21 3.22
N PRO A 33 19.65 -14.02 4.15
CA PRO A 33 19.97 -13.56 5.50
C PRO A 33 21.26 -12.72 5.50
N SER A 34 21.21 -11.53 4.93
CA SER A 34 22.28 -10.54 4.95
C SER A 34 21.78 -9.28 5.68
N ASP A 35 22.54 -8.92 6.72
CA ASP A 35 22.56 -7.60 7.35
C ASP A 35 21.32 -7.13 8.11
N GLY A 36 21.15 -7.62 9.31
CA GLY A 36 20.45 -6.93 10.38
C GLY A 36 19.00 -7.36 10.69
N HIS A 37 18.34 -8.10 9.83
CA HIS A 37 17.02 -8.67 10.09
C HIS A 37 17.14 -10.19 10.27
N HIS A 38 17.71 -10.59 11.41
CA HIS A 38 17.76 -12.01 11.76
C HIS A 38 16.37 -12.49 12.18
N ALA A 39 15.59 -12.94 11.21
CA ALA A 39 14.48 -13.82 11.52
C ALA A 39 15.08 -15.20 11.88
N GLU A 40 15.46 -15.42 13.13
CA GLU A 40 15.85 -16.73 13.61
C GLU A 40 14.65 -17.67 13.53
N GLY A 41 14.48 -18.32 12.36
CA GLY A 41 13.42 -19.27 12.09
C GLY A 41 12.03 -18.67 11.88
N LEU A 42 11.03 -19.53 11.77
CA LEU A 42 9.62 -19.18 11.54
C LEU A 42 9.04 -18.24 12.64
N GLY A 43 9.51 -18.36 13.87
CA GLY A 43 9.06 -17.49 14.98
C GLY A 43 9.52 -16.06 14.83
N GLY A 44 10.76 -15.84 14.42
CA GLY A 44 11.28 -14.50 14.13
C GLY A 44 10.60 -13.85 12.93
N ALA A 45 10.38 -14.63 11.85
CA ALA A 45 9.66 -14.15 10.67
C ALA A 45 8.22 -13.72 10.99
N MET A 46 7.50 -14.50 11.81
CA MET A 46 6.16 -14.15 12.27
C MET A 46 6.16 -12.90 13.16
N GLY A 47 7.17 -12.77 14.03
CA GLY A 47 7.34 -11.58 14.86
C GLY A 47 7.54 -10.32 14.03
N LEU A 48 8.43 -10.37 13.03
CA LEU A 48 8.65 -9.28 12.09
C LEU A 48 7.39 -8.94 11.28
N PHE A 49 6.70 -9.96 10.78
CA PHE A 49 5.43 -9.78 10.07
C PHE A 49 4.40 -9.02 10.92
N LEU A 50 4.20 -9.46 12.16
CA LEU A 50 3.26 -8.81 13.07
C LEU A 50 3.70 -7.39 13.43
N GLN A 51 4.98 -7.18 13.68
CA GLN A 51 5.52 -5.84 13.97
C GLN A 51 5.30 -4.89 12.80
N GLU A 52 5.66 -5.30 11.59
CA GLU A 52 5.51 -4.47 10.40
C GLU A 52 4.04 -4.21 10.07
N ALA A 53 3.20 -5.24 10.06
CA ALA A 53 1.80 -5.11 9.69
C ALA A 53 0.99 -4.33 10.74
N LEU A 54 1.08 -4.71 12.01
CA LEU A 54 0.35 -4.03 13.08
C LEU A 54 0.91 -2.64 13.35
N GLY A 55 2.25 -2.48 13.32
CA GLY A 55 2.89 -1.19 13.47
C GLY A 55 2.47 -0.21 12.37
N GLY A 56 2.47 -0.66 11.12
CA GLY A 56 1.98 0.12 9.98
C GLY A 56 0.51 0.50 10.13
N ALA A 57 -0.35 -0.46 10.52
CA ALA A 57 -1.77 -0.20 10.71
C ALA A 57 -2.03 0.83 11.84
N VAL A 58 -1.39 0.67 12.99
CA VAL A 58 -1.51 1.61 14.11
C VAL A 58 -1.01 2.99 13.72
N LEU A 59 0.17 3.08 13.10
CA LEU A 59 0.71 4.35 12.63
C LEU A 59 -0.23 5.03 11.63
N GLY A 60 -0.79 4.27 10.68
CA GLY A 60 -1.74 4.79 9.69
C GLY A 60 -3.01 5.33 10.33
N VAL A 61 -3.58 4.63 11.30
CA VAL A 61 -4.76 5.11 12.04
C VAL A 61 -4.44 6.37 12.83
N VAL A 62 -3.31 6.42 13.51
CA VAL A 62 -2.89 7.60 14.31
C VAL A 62 -2.67 8.81 13.41
N LEU A 63 -1.89 8.67 12.35
CA LEU A 63 -1.62 9.76 11.41
C LEU A 63 -2.90 10.20 10.67
N GLY A 64 -3.70 9.25 10.21
CA GLY A 64 -4.98 9.53 9.57
C GLY A 64 -5.94 10.27 10.51
N TRP A 65 -5.99 9.90 11.78
CA TRP A 65 -6.79 10.61 12.78
C TRP A 65 -6.29 12.04 13.05
N LEU A 66 -4.96 12.24 13.15
CA LEU A 66 -4.37 13.57 13.31
C LEU A 66 -4.70 14.46 12.12
N VAL A 67 -4.52 13.96 10.92
CA VAL A 67 -4.86 14.68 9.68
C VAL A 67 -6.35 15.01 9.64
N PHE A 68 -7.21 14.06 9.96
CA PHE A 68 -8.65 14.30 10.07
C PHE A 68 -9.01 15.44 11.04
N GLN A 69 -8.34 15.51 12.20
CA GLN A 69 -8.56 16.61 13.16
C GLN A 69 -8.12 17.97 12.62
N VAL A 70 -7.07 18.01 11.80
CA VAL A 70 -6.62 19.23 11.13
C VAL A 70 -7.61 19.65 10.04
N MET A 71 -8.05 18.70 9.20
CA MET A 71 -8.98 18.94 8.11
C MET A 71 -10.34 19.49 8.57
N LYS A 72 -10.80 19.09 9.75
CA LYS A 72 -12.02 19.66 10.37
C LYS A 72 -11.99 21.15 10.62
N ARG A 73 -10.82 21.76 10.68
CA ARG A 73 -10.61 23.18 11.00
C ARG A 73 -10.30 24.02 9.79
N ILE A 74 -10.17 23.39 8.64
CA ILE A 74 -9.75 24.03 7.38
C ILE A 74 -10.84 23.70 6.35
N ASP A 75 -11.27 24.71 5.61
CA ASP A 75 -12.19 24.55 4.45
C ASP A 75 -11.53 25.21 3.22
N ASP A 76 -10.33 24.69 2.88
CA ASP A 76 -9.56 25.10 1.71
C ASP A 76 -9.08 23.86 0.98
N TYR A 77 -9.56 23.67 -0.25
CA TYR A 77 -9.25 22.48 -1.03
C TYR A 77 -7.74 22.32 -1.32
N ALA A 78 -7.02 23.43 -1.52
CA ALA A 78 -5.59 23.36 -1.82
C ALA A 78 -4.78 22.90 -0.60
N LEU A 79 -5.13 23.43 0.58
CA LEU A 79 -4.53 22.99 1.84
C LEU A 79 -4.88 21.54 2.17
N GLU A 80 -6.11 21.13 1.94
CA GLU A 80 -6.51 19.73 2.19
C GLU A 80 -5.79 18.75 1.26
N VAL A 81 -5.61 19.07 -0.02
CA VAL A 81 -4.79 18.29 -0.95
C VAL A 81 -3.34 18.22 -0.46
N LEU A 82 -2.75 19.36 -0.07
CA LEU A 82 -1.37 19.37 0.46
C LEU A 82 -1.21 18.57 1.75
N ILE A 83 -2.19 18.60 2.64
CA ILE A 83 -2.19 17.82 3.87
C ILE A 83 -2.25 16.31 3.56
N THR A 84 -3.10 15.90 2.60
CA THR A 84 -3.16 14.48 2.19
C THR A 84 -1.88 14.03 1.48
N LEU A 85 -1.24 14.89 0.69
CA LEU A 85 0.09 14.63 0.13
C LEU A 85 1.16 14.53 1.23
N GLY A 86 1.15 15.46 2.18
CA GLY A 86 2.03 15.43 3.33
C GLY A 86 1.88 14.13 4.14
N LEU A 87 0.65 13.64 4.29
CA LEU A 87 0.37 12.36 4.92
C LEU A 87 0.94 11.19 4.09
N ALA A 88 0.72 11.19 2.78
CA ALA A 88 1.19 10.10 1.91
C ALA A 88 2.72 10.01 1.91
N PHE A 89 3.43 11.10 1.67
CA PHE A 89 4.89 11.10 1.61
C PHE A 89 5.55 11.14 2.98
N GLY A 90 5.12 12.04 3.86
CA GLY A 90 5.69 12.16 5.21
C GLY A 90 5.37 10.97 6.09
N GLY A 91 4.15 10.42 5.97
CA GLY A 91 3.76 9.20 6.65
C GLY A 91 4.55 7.98 6.14
N TYR A 92 4.81 7.90 4.84
CA TYR A 92 5.64 6.85 4.24
C TYR A 92 7.07 6.88 4.83
N GLU A 93 7.74 8.03 4.78
CA GLU A 93 9.09 8.19 5.34
C GLU A 93 9.13 7.89 6.84
N LEU A 94 8.11 8.32 7.58
CA LEU A 94 8.01 8.03 9.01
C LEU A 94 7.83 6.52 9.27
N ALA A 95 7.03 5.83 8.48
CA ALA A 95 6.86 4.38 8.60
C ALA A 95 8.17 3.64 8.33
N VAL A 96 8.91 4.03 7.28
CA VAL A 96 10.24 3.48 6.97
C VAL A 96 11.22 3.73 8.12
N ALA A 97 11.26 4.94 8.66
CA ALA A 97 12.12 5.30 9.79
C ALA A 97 11.80 4.51 11.07
N LEU A 98 10.54 4.13 11.28
CA LEU A 98 10.08 3.32 12.41
C LEU A 98 10.15 1.80 12.14
N HIS A 99 10.64 1.39 10.98
CA HIS A 99 10.69 -0.02 10.55
C HIS A 99 9.31 -0.70 10.62
N VAL A 100 8.27 -0.02 10.11
CA VAL A 100 6.91 -0.56 9.97
C VAL A 100 6.45 -0.43 8.51
N SER A 101 5.46 -1.22 8.11
CA SER A 101 4.98 -1.25 6.73
C SER A 101 4.35 0.08 6.29
N ALA A 102 5.04 0.81 5.43
CA ALA A 102 4.58 2.06 4.85
C ALA A 102 3.33 1.88 3.95
N PRO A 103 3.21 0.83 3.12
CA PRO A 103 1.98 0.56 2.37
C PRO A 103 0.77 0.33 3.27
N ILE A 104 0.90 -0.47 4.34
CA ILE A 104 -0.20 -0.71 5.29
C ILE A 104 -0.58 0.58 6.03
N MET A 105 0.42 1.38 6.43
CA MET A 105 0.18 2.71 7.00
C MET A 105 -0.64 3.58 6.06
N ALA A 106 -0.26 3.67 4.79
CA ALA A 106 -0.95 4.49 3.80
C ALA A 106 -2.39 4.02 3.56
N VAL A 107 -2.60 2.69 3.50
CA VAL A 107 -3.94 2.08 3.38
C VAL A 107 -4.83 2.45 4.57
N CYS A 108 -4.36 2.25 5.80
CA CYS A 108 -5.14 2.53 7.01
C CYS A 108 -5.45 4.02 7.15
N ALA A 109 -4.48 4.90 6.88
CA ALA A 109 -4.67 6.34 6.89
C ALA A 109 -5.65 6.79 5.80
N GLY A 110 -5.50 6.25 4.58
CA GLY A 110 -6.36 6.55 3.44
C GLY A 110 -7.80 6.09 3.65
N LEU A 111 -8.03 4.90 4.20
CA LEU A 111 -9.37 4.41 4.55
C LEU A 111 -10.05 5.30 5.59
N LEU A 112 -9.32 5.72 6.61
CA LEU A 112 -9.85 6.60 7.65
C LEU A 112 -10.26 7.97 7.08
N ILE A 113 -9.42 8.58 6.26
CA ILE A 113 -9.72 9.85 5.60
C ILE A 113 -10.82 9.69 4.56
N GLY A 114 -10.79 8.63 3.78
CA GLY A 114 -11.77 8.35 2.73
C GLY A 114 -13.19 8.08 3.27
N ASP A 115 -13.34 7.47 4.43
CA ASP A 115 -14.64 7.22 5.04
C ASP A 115 -15.04 8.32 6.04
N VAL A 116 -14.28 8.46 7.12
CA VAL A 116 -14.63 9.40 8.21
C VAL A 116 -14.31 10.84 7.82
N GLY A 117 -13.15 11.06 7.19
CA GLY A 117 -12.69 12.38 6.76
C GLY A 117 -13.63 13.01 5.75
N THR A 118 -14.07 12.25 4.76
CA THR A 118 -14.99 12.76 3.73
C THR A 118 -16.40 13.03 4.25
N LYS A 119 -16.86 12.32 5.29
CA LYS A 119 -18.19 12.50 5.87
C LYS A 119 -18.26 13.67 6.84
N TYR A 120 -17.20 13.88 7.63
CA TYR A 120 -17.23 14.78 8.78
C TYR A 120 -16.13 15.85 8.78
N GLY A 121 -15.14 15.75 7.89
CA GLY A 121 -13.97 16.64 7.84
C GLY A 121 -13.93 17.56 6.63
N MET A 122 -14.61 17.23 5.54
CA MET A 122 -14.55 17.98 4.28
C MET A 122 -15.89 18.56 3.87
N SER A 123 -15.90 19.74 3.24
CA SER A 123 -17.07 20.25 2.52
C SER A 123 -17.32 19.42 1.23
N LYS A 124 -18.54 19.48 0.70
CA LYS A 124 -18.89 18.79 -0.55
C LYS A 124 -18.04 19.26 -1.74
N GLN A 125 -17.62 20.50 -1.74
CA GLN A 125 -16.79 21.09 -2.79
C GLN A 125 -15.35 20.60 -2.67
N THR A 126 -14.74 20.69 -1.51
CA THR A 126 -13.37 20.26 -1.22
C THR A 126 -13.19 18.77 -1.48
N ARG A 127 -14.16 17.96 -1.03
CA ARG A 127 -14.17 16.53 -1.32
C ARG A 127 -14.04 16.23 -2.82
N ARG A 128 -14.78 16.94 -3.68
CA ARG A 128 -14.69 16.74 -5.14
C ARG A 128 -13.29 17.01 -5.69
N TYR A 129 -12.61 18.05 -5.18
CA TYR A 129 -11.26 18.39 -5.61
C TYR A 129 -10.23 17.39 -5.12
N VAL A 130 -10.32 16.96 -3.87
CA VAL A 130 -9.44 15.92 -3.31
C VAL A 130 -9.63 14.60 -4.05
N ASP A 131 -10.87 14.16 -4.26
CA ASP A 131 -11.17 12.93 -5.02
C ASP A 131 -10.65 13.01 -6.47
N ALA A 132 -10.85 14.15 -7.14
CA ALA A 132 -10.38 14.35 -8.52
C ALA A 132 -8.85 14.37 -8.59
N PHE A 133 -8.19 15.02 -7.66
CA PHE A 133 -6.74 15.06 -7.56
C PHE A 133 -6.15 13.65 -7.39
N TRP A 134 -6.64 12.90 -6.40
CA TRP A 134 -6.11 11.55 -6.14
C TRP A 134 -6.40 10.59 -7.29
N ARG A 135 -7.55 10.72 -7.96
CA ARG A 135 -7.83 9.94 -9.18
C ARG A 135 -6.83 10.25 -10.30
N LEU A 136 -6.51 11.53 -10.50
CA LEU A 136 -5.51 11.92 -11.51
C LEU A 136 -4.11 11.39 -11.16
N ILE A 137 -3.72 11.48 -9.89
CA ILE A 137 -2.43 10.93 -9.40
C ILE A 137 -2.39 9.42 -9.60
N ASP A 138 -3.46 8.70 -9.27
CA ASP A 138 -3.56 7.26 -9.49
C ASP A 138 -3.36 6.88 -10.96
N GLU A 139 -4.03 7.55 -11.89
CA GLU A 139 -3.86 7.33 -13.33
C GLU A 139 -2.42 7.59 -13.81
N ILE A 140 -1.80 8.69 -13.33
CA ILE A 140 -0.42 9.02 -13.67
C ILE A 140 0.56 7.98 -13.11
N LEU A 141 0.42 7.62 -11.82
CA LEU A 141 1.30 6.64 -11.18
C LEU A 141 1.16 5.26 -11.80
N ASN A 142 -0.04 4.83 -12.16
CA ASN A 142 -0.26 3.59 -12.89
C ASN A 142 0.43 3.61 -14.27
N ALA A 143 0.31 4.70 -15.02
CA ALA A 143 0.99 4.83 -16.30
C ALA A 143 2.52 4.77 -16.14
N VAL A 144 3.08 5.45 -15.14
CA VAL A 144 4.51 5.42 -14.82
C VAL A 144 4.94 4.01 -14.39
N LEU A 145 4.15 3.33 -13.56
CA LEU A 145 4.44 1.97 -13.11
C LEU A 145 4.52 1.00 -14.30
N PHE A 146 3.53 1.03 -15.20
CA PHE A 146 3.54 0.17 -16.39
C PHE A 146 4.71 0.51 -17.32
N LEU A 147 5.08 1.78 -17.45
CA LEU A 147 6.26 2.19 -18.21
C LEU A 147 7.54 1.62 -17.60
N LEU A 148 7.70 1.71 -16.27
CA LEU A 148 8.86 1.18 -15.57
C LEU A 148 8.94 -0.35 -15.69
N ILE A 149 7.83 -1.06 -15.53
CA ILE A 149 7.77 -2.51 -15.75
C ILE A 149 8.18 -2.85 -17.20
N GLY A 150 7.67 -2.07 -18.18
CA GLY A 150 8.04 -2.26 -19.59
C GLY A 150 9.52 -2.07 -19.85
N ILE A 151 10.15 -1.08 -19.22
CA ILE A 151 11.61 -0.85 -19.34
C ILE A 151 12.39 -1.97 -18.64
N GLU A 152 11.96 -2.42 -17.48
CA GLU A 152 12.62 -3.49 -16.73
C GLU A 152 12.67 -4.81 -17.50
N VAL A 153 11.65 -5.11 -18.31
CA VAL A 153 11.63 -6.29 -19.19
C VAL A 153 12.85 -6.35 -20.12
N PHE A 154 13.37 -5.20 -20.58
CA PHE A 154 14.56 -5.15 -21.43
C PHE A 154 15.86 -5.44 -20.67
N SER A 155 15.85 -5.32 -19.36
CA SER A 155 17.02 -5.58 -18.50
C SER A 155 17.10 -7.05 -18.05
N ILE A 156 16.02 -7.83 -18.25
CA ILE A 156 15.96 -9.23 -17.85
C ILE A 156 16.81 -10.09 -18.80
N VAL A 157 17.80 -10.76 -18.27
CA VAL A 157 18.53 -11.80 -18.99
C VAL A 157 17.66 -13.05 -19.08
N LEU A 158 17.28 -13.42 -20.31
CA LEU A 158 16.43 -14.59 -20.57
C LEU A 158 17.26 -15.88 -20.47
N GLU A 159 17.35 -16.41 -19.27
CA GLU A 159 17.90 -17.76 -19.03
C GLU A 159 16.77 -18.78 -18.88
N TRP A 160 17.02 -20.04 -19.30
CA TRP A 160 16.02 -21.08 -19.26
C TRP A 160 15.46 -21.34 -17.87
N ASP A 161 16.30 -21.21 -16.83
CA ASP A 161 15.90 -21.43 -15.45
C ASP A 161 14.89 -20.35 -14.98
N PHE A 162 15.07 -19.10 -15.39
CA PHE A 162 14.13 -18.00 -15.09
C PHE A 162 12.81 -18.17 -15.84
N LEU A 163 12.84 -18.67 -17.08
CA LEU A 163 11.61 -18.93 -17.85
C LEU A 163 10.79 -20.05 -17.20
N ILE A 164 11.46 -21.13 -16.77
CA ILE A 164 10.79 -22.24 -16.09
C ILE A 164 10.21 -21.77 -14.75
N ALA A 165 11.00 -21.03 -13.95
CA ALA A 165 10.54 -20.48 -12.67
C ALA A 165 9.34 -19.53 -12.86
N GLY A 166 9.38 -18.68 -13.88
CA GLY A 166 8.27 -17.79 -14.24
C GLY A 166 7.00 -18.57 -14.63
N ALA A 167 7.13 -19.57 -15.50
CA ALA A 167 6.00 -20.40 -15.90
C ALA A 167 5.39 -21.16 -14.73
N LEU A 168 6.22 -21.72 -13.84
CA LEU A 168 5.76 -22.40 -12.62
C LEU A 168 5.06 -21.41 -11.67
N SER A 169 5.59 -20.20 -11.50
CA SER A 169 5.00 -19.17 -10.64
C SER A 169 3.61 -18.75 -11.13
N VAL A 170 3.43 -18.57 -12.45
CA VAL A 170 2.13 -18.27 -13.05
C VAL A 170 1.15 -19.43 -12.81
N GLY A 171 1.58 -20.67 -13.07
CA GLY A 171 0.76 -21.86 -12.82
C GLY A 171 0.31 -21.97 -11.37
N LEU A 172 1.24 -21.74 -10.43
CA LEU A 172 0.96 -21.78 -8.99
C LEU A 172 -0.01 -20.69 -8.56
N ALA A 173 0.17 -19.47 -9.07
CA ALA A 173 -0.73 -18.34 -8.79
C ALA A 173 -2.16 -18.61 -9.30
N LEU A 174 -2.31 -19.19 -10.49
CA LEU A 174 -3.60 -19.58 -11.04
C LEU A 174 -4.27 -20.69 -10.22
N LEU A 175 -3.50 -21.70 -9.78
CA LEU A 175 -4.01 -22.76 -8.91
C LEU A 175 -4.45 -22.23 -7.54
N ALA A 176 -3.65 -21.34 -6.94
CA ALA A 176 -4.00 -20.69 -5.68
C ALA A 176 -5.30 -19.90 -5.79
N ARG A 177 -5.48 -19.15 -6.89
CA ARG A 177 -6.72 -18.41 -7.14
C ARG A 177 -7.94 -19.30 -7.38
N LEU A 178 -7.74 -20.48 -7.96
CA LEU A 178 -8.81 -21.48 -8.16
C LEU A 178 -9.22 -22.15 -6.84
N ALA A 179 -8.29 -22.26 -5.87
CA ALA A 179 -8.52 -22.87 -4.58
C ALA A 179 -9.15 -21.91 -3.54
N ALA A 180 -9.01 -20.58 -3.75
CA ALA A 180 -9.57 -19.52 -2.90
C ALA A 180 -11.01 -19.16 -3.31
#